data_8fa478a556a780d600fc9c12753ea735
#
_entry.id   8fa478a556a780d600fc9c12753ea735
#
_cell.length_a   1.000
_cell.length_b   1.000
_cell.length_c   1.000
_cell.angle_alpha   90.00
_cell.angle_beta   90.00
_cell.angle_gamma   90.00
#
_symmetry.space_group_name_H-M   'P 1'
#
loop_
_entity.id
_entity.type
_entity.pdbx_description
1 polymer ?
#
loop_
_entity_poly.entity_id
_entity_poly.type
_entity_poly.pdbx_seq_one_letter_code
_entity_poly.pdbx_strand_id
1 'polypeptide(L)'
;MSNNTSFETGLKAFTINGDANRKIYFDPNDIGIIDRLEAAAMAIKAKADEIGMQESDTDARTTIRELDAYAREQVDAAFPSPVCDTVFGKAYCVSLTPSGSLQIISFLEAVSRQIRREMDAATAAAQKRQAKYLDKYSGGQRRKKRRS
;
A
#
# COMPACT_ATOMS: atom_id res chain seq x y z
N MET A 1 -20.06 -15.03 27.41
CA MET A 1 -18.58 -15.09 27.34
C MET A 1 -18.12 -14.71 25.95
N SER A 2 -17.21 -13.77 25.89
CA SER A 2 -16.66 -13.31 24.62
C SER A 2 -15.51 -14.25 24.22
N ASN A 3 -15.57 -14.74 22.97
CA ASN A 3 -14.49 -15.51 22.35
C ASN A 3 -13.52 -14.57 21.62
N ASN A 4 -13.35 -13.37 22.18
CA ASN A 4 -12.53 -12.33 21.57
C ASN A 4 -11.05 -12.57 21.82
N THR A 5 -10.25 -12.42 20.78
CA THR A 5 -8.79 -12.40 20.86
C THR A 5 -8.31 -11.01 20.44
N SER A 6 -7.61 -10.33 21.33
CA SER A 6 -7.08 -8.99 21.08
C SER A 6 -5.56 -9.03 21.10
N PHE A 7 -4.93 -8.38 20.13
CA PHE A 7 -3.48 -8.26 20.05
C PHE A 7 -3.11 -7.00 19.29
N GLU A 8 -1.88 -6.53 19.49
CA GLU A 8 -1.37 -5.36 18.79
C GLU A 8 -1.13 -5.68 17.31
N THR A 9 -1.59 -4.81 16.43
CA THR A 9 -1.33 -4.87 15.00
C THR A 9 -0.72 -3.55 14.52
N GLY A 10 -0.16 -3.54 13.31
CA GLY A 10 0.34 -2.32 12.69
C GLY A 10 -0.69 -1.56 11.87
N LEU A 11 -1.97 -1.91 11.99
CA LEU A 11 -3.05 -1.28 11.21
C LEU A 11 -3.08 0.23 11.46
N LYS A 12 -3.01 1.01 10.38
CA LYS A 12 -3.03 2.48 10.41
C LYS A 12 -4.06 3.03 9.45
N ALA A 13 -4.53 4.24 9.76
CA ALA A 13 -5.40 5.02 8.87
C ALA A 13 -4.54 5.95 8.02
N PHE A 14 -4.85 6.01 6.73
CA PHE A 14 -4.19 6.91 5.77
C PHE A 14 -5.24 7.75 5.07
N THR A 15 -5.04 9.07 5.04
CA THR A 15 -5.94 9.97 4.31
C THR A 15 -5.62 9.96 2.83
N ILE A 16 -6.62 10.25 2.01
CA ILE A 16 -6.48 10.31 0.56
C ILE A 16 -6.41 11.77 0.12
N ASN A 17 -5.28 12.14 -0.50
CA ASN A 17 -5.04 13.49 -1.03
C ASN A 17 -5.31 14.60 0.00
N GLY A 18 -4.98 14.34 1.26
CA GLY A 18 -5.17 15.30 2.34
C GLY A 18 -6.61 15.47 2.83
N ASP A 19 -7.54 14.68 2.33
CA ASP A 19 -8.95 14.72 2.74
C ASP A 19 -9.17 13.88 4.00
N ALA A 20 -9.40 14.53 5.12
CA ALA A 20 -9.62 13.86 6.41
C ALA A 20 -10.88 13.00 6.46
N ASN A 21 -11.84 13.22 5.54
CA ASN A 21 -13.07 12.45 5.45
C ASN A 21 -12.90 11.18 4.60
N ARG A 22 -11.75 11.02 3.95
CA ARG A 22 -11.45 9.86 3.10
C ARG A 22 -10.25 9.14 3.67
N LYS A 23 -10.50 8.05 4.37
CA LYS A 23 -9.46 7.26 5.03
C LYS A 23 -9.53 5.81 4.58
N ILE A 24 -8.37 5.24 4.35
CA ILE A 24 -8.20 3.80 4.13
C ILE A 24 -7.34 3.24 5.25
N TYR A 25 -7.47 1.94 5.50
CA TYR A 25 -6.79 1.28 6.60
C TYR A 25 -5.99 0.10 6.07
N PHE A 26 -4.71 0.07 6.38
CA PHE A 26 -3.86 -1.07 6.09
C PHE A 26 -2.66 -1.08 7.04
N ASP A 27 -1.99 -2.22 7.11
CA ASP A 27 -0.77 -2.37 7.90
C ASP A 27 0.45 -2.18 6.98
N PRO A 28 1.18 -1.06 7.10
CA PRO A 28 2.35 -0.81 6.25
C PRO A 28 3.52 -1.75 6.54
N ASN A 29 3.49 -2.47 7.66
CA ASN A 29 4.51 -3.44 8.03
C ASN A 29 4.14 -4.88 7.65
N ASP A 30 3.00 -5.08 7.00
CA ASP A 30 2.63 -6.38 6.43
C ASP A 30 3.52 -6.65 5.21
N ILE A 31 4.43 -7.62 5.35
CA ILE A 31 5.42 -7.97 4.33
C ILE A 31 4.74 -8.38 3.01
N GLY A 32 3.58 -9.04 3.09
CA GLY A 32 2.86 -9.53 1.93
C GLY A 32 2.11 -8.46 1.14
N ILE A 33 1.92 -7.25 1.70
CA ILE A 33 1.10 -6.24 1.04
C ILE A 33 1.72 -5.75 -0.28
N ILE A 34 3.04 -5.59 -0.32
CA ILE A 34 3.74 -5.14 -1.54
C ILE A 34 3.53 -6.15 -2.67
N ASP A 35 3.67 -7.44 -2.38
CA ASP A 35 3.45 -8.50 -3.36
C ASP A 35 2.02 -8.49 -3.90
N ARG A 36 1.04 -8.28 -3.02
CA ARG A 36 -0.37 -8.20 -3.42
C ARG A 36 -0.65 -6.96 -4.29
N LEU A 37 -0.04 -5.81 -3.95
CA LEU A 37 -0.17 -4.59 -4.73
C LEU A 37 0.49 -4.72 -6.10
N GLU A 38 1.67 -5.31 -6.18
CA GLU A 38 2.36 -5.59 -7.44
C GLU A 38 1.55 -6.53 -8.32
N ALA A 39 1.01 -7.60 -7.75
CA ALA A 39 0.16 -8.54 -8.47
C ALA A 39 -1.10 -7.86 -9.02
N ALA A 40 -1.73 -7.00 -8.23
CA ALA A 40 -2.88 -6.21 -8.67
C ALA A 40 -2.51 -5.28 -9.83
N ALA A 41 -1.40 -4.56 -9.73
CA ALA A 41 -0.92 -3.66 -10.78
C ALA A 41 -0.64 -4.42 -12.08
N MET A 42 0.02 -5.57 -12.00
CA MET A 42 0.33 -6.41 -13.16
C MET A 42 -0.95 -6.93 -13.82
N ALA A 43 -1.91 -7.38 -13.03
CA ALA A 43 -3.19 -7.89 -13.53
C ALA A 43 -3.97 -6.79 -14.26
N ILE A 44 -3.99 -5.58 -13.71
CA ILE A 44 -4.68 -4.43 -14.31
C ILE A 44 -4.02 -4.03 -15.62
N LYS A 45 -2.69 -3.95 -15.67
CA LYS A 45 -1.93 -3.61 -16.88
C LYS A 45 -2.15 -4.64 -17.96
N ALA A 46 -2.12 -5.91 -17.62
CA ALA A 46 -2.36 -7.00 -18.57
C ALA A 46 -3.77 -6.93 -19.14
N LYS A 47 -4.77 -6.65 -18.30
CA LYS A 47 -6.16 -6.50 -18.74
C LYS A 47 -6.33 -5.30 -19.66
N ALA A 48 -5.70 -4.18 -19.33
CA ALA A 48 -5.73 -2.97 -20.17
C ALA A 48 -5.09 -3.22 -21.52
N ASP A 49 -3.96 -3.94 -21.59
CA ASP A 49 -3.28 -4.30 -22.83
C ASP A 49 -4.14 -5.24 -23.67
N GLU A 50 -4.75 -6.23 -23.06
CA GLU A 50 -5.67 -7.17 -23.72
C GLU A 50 -6.83 -6.42 -24.38
N ILE A 51 -7.44 -5.48 -23.67
CA ILE A 51 -8.53 -4.64 -24.17
C ILE A 51 -8.04 -3.76 -25.33
N GLY A 52 -6.85 -3.16 -25.19
CA GLY A 52 -6.26 -2.31 -26.24
C GLY A 52 -5.92 -3.07 -27.50
N MET A 53 -5.62 -4.36 -27.41
CA MET A 53 -5.33 -5.22 -28.58
C MET A 53 -6.59 -5.70 -29.29
N GLN A 54 -7.71 -5.71 -28.59
CA GLN A 54 -9.00 -6.07 -29.19
C GLN A 54 -9.58 -4.84 -29.87
N GLU A 55 -9.29 -4.66 -31.15
CA GLU A 55 -10.05 -3.74 -32.00
C GLU A 55 -11.45 -4.31 -32.14
N SER A 56 -12.27 -4.08 -31.17
CA SER A 56 -13.65 -4.53 -31.24
C SER A 56 -14.58 -3.35 -31.48
N ASP A 57 -15.65 -3.60 -32.19
CA ASP A 57 -16.79 -2.71 -32.33
C ASP A 57 -17.53 -2.50 -31.00
N THR A 58 -16.93 -2.93 -29.89
CA THR A 58 -17.51 -2.81 -28.56
C THR A 58 -17.52 -1.34 -28.16
N ASP A 59 -18.64 -0.88 -27.63
CA ASP A 59 -18.79 0.46 -27.09
C ASP A 59 -17.65 0.74 -26.08
N ALA A 60 -16.89 1.81 -26.33
CA ALA A 60 -15.79 2.23 -25.47
C ALA A 60 -16.22 2.39 -24.01
N ARG A 61 -17.45 2.82 -23.76
CA ARG A 61 -18.00 2.94 -22.41
C ARG A 61 -18.09 1.61 -21.70
N THR A 62 -18.56 0.57 -22.40
CA THR A 62 -18.66 -0.78 -21.85
C THR A 62 -17.28 -1.30 -21.48
N THR A 63 -16.30 -1.09 -22.33
CA THR A 63 -14.91 -1.49 -22.12
C THR A 63 -14.31 -0.80 -20.89
N ILE A 64 -14.53 0.51 -20.75
CA ILE A 64 -14.05 1.29 -19.60
C ILE A 64 -14.71 0.80 -18.31
N ARG A 65 -16.01 0.53 -18.33
CA ARG A 65 -16.73 0.01 -17.15
C ARG A 65 -16.20 -1.35 -16.71
N GLU A 66 -15.93 -2.23 -17.67
CA GLU A 66 -15.37 -3.56 -17.39
C GLU A 66 -13.96 -3.45 -16.80
N LEU A 67 -13.13 -2.60 -17.36
CA LEU A 67 -11.78 -2.37 -16.83
C LEU A 67 -11.83 -1.75 -15.44
N ASP A 68 -12.71 -0.77 -15.22
CA ASP A 68 -12.88 -0.14 -13.91
C ASP A 68 -13.31 -1.16 -12.86
N ALA A 69 -14.33 -1.97 -13.15
CA ALA A 69 -14.82 -3.00 -12.23
C ALA A 69 -13.73 -4.03 -11.92
N TYR A 70 -13.02 -4.49 -12.94
CA TYR A 70 -11.91 -5.43 -12.80
C TYR A 70 -10.79 -4.86 -11.93
N ALA A 71 -10.38 -3.62 -12.20
CA ALA A 71 -9.31 -2.96 -11.47
C ALA A 71 -9.67 -2.76 -10.00
N ARG A 72 -10.91 -2.34 -9.71
CA ARG A 72 -11.38 -2.19 -8.33
C ARG A 72 -11.37 -3.51 -7.57
N GLU A 73 -11.81 -4.59 -8.22
CA GLU A 73 -11.81 -5.92 -7.63
C GLU A 73 -10.37 -6.38 -7.29
N GLN A 74 -9.44 -6.20 -8.21
CA GLN A 74 -8.04 -6.58 -7.99
C GLN A 74 -7.41 -5.81 -6.84
N VAL A 75 -7.63 -4.50 -6.78
CA VAL A 75 -7.04 -3.65 -5.74
C VAL A 75 -7.71 -3.90 -4.39
N ASP A 76 -9.03 -3.99 -4.33
CA ASP A 76 -9.73 -4.25 -3.07
C ASP A 76 -9.31 -5.59 -2.45
N ALA A 77 -9.00 -6.59 -3.28
CA ALA A 77 -8.51 -7.88 -2.81
C ALA A 77 -7.10 -7.81 -2.19
N ALA A 78 -6.31 -6.79 -2.54
CA ALA A 78 -4.96 -6.60 -2.01
C ALA A 78 -4.94 -5.96 -0.62
N PHE A 79 -6.02 -5.31 -0.22
CA PHE A 79 -6.14 -4.63 1.08
C PHE A 79 -6.96 -5.47 2.07
N PRO A 80 -6.80 -5.23 3.38
CA PRO A 80 -7.60 -5.94 4.41
C PRO A 80 -9.10 -5.73 4.27
N SER A 81 -9.51 -4.57 3.73
CA SER A 81 -10.90 -4.23 3.44
C SER A 81 -10.95 -3.40 2.16
N PRO A 82 -12.10 -3.35 1.47
CA PRO A 82 -12.22 -2.60 0.23
C PRO A 82 -11.87 -1.11 0.40
N VAL A 83 -11.12 -0.56 -0.55
CA VAL A 83 -10.62 0.82 -0.48
C VAL A 83 -11.06 1.67 -1.68
N CYS A 84 -11.37 1.06 -2.82
CA CYS A 84 -11.57 1.79 -4.08
C CYS A 84 -12.73 2.77 -4.04
N ASP A 85 -13.84 2.43 -3.40
CA ASP A 85 -14.98 3.32 -3.28
C ASP A 85 -14.62 4.58 -2.46
N THR A 86 -13.79 4.43 -1.45
CA THR A 86 -13.30 5.57 -0.66
C THR A 86 -12.34 6.42 -1.48
N VAL A 87 -11.44 5.79 -2.23
CA VAL A 87 -10.40 6.50 -2.99
C VAL A 87 -10.95 7.20 -4.21
N PHE A 88 -11.76 6.50 -5.01
CA PHE A 88 -12.22 6.99 -6.32
C PHE A 88 -13.68 7.45 -6.33
N GLY A 89 -14.49 7.01 -5.36
CA GLY A 89 -15.89 7.32 -5.31
C GLY A 89 -16.61 6.88 -6.59
N LYS A 90 -17.30 7.82 -7.23
CA LYS A 90 -18.02 7.59 -8.49
C LYS A 90 -17.17 7.71 -9.74
N ALA A 91 -15.93 8.20 -9.61
CA ALA A 91 -15.03 8.37 -10.77
C ALA A 91 -14.49 7.02 -11.22
N TYR A 92 -14.23 6.90 -12.52
CA TYR A 92 -13.55 5.71 -13.03
C TYR A 92 -12.09 5.73 -12.58
N CYS A 93 -11.67 4.69 -11.88
CA CYS A 93 -10.29 4.56 -11.40
C CYS A 93 -9.29 4.34 -12.54
N VAL A 94 -9.77 4.03 -13.72
CA VAL A 94 -8.96 3.83 -14.93
C VAL A 94 -8.86 5.10 -15.79
N SER A 95 -9.34 6.23 -15.30
CA SER A 95 -9.11 7.53 -15.96
C SER A 95 -7.63 7.86 -15.96
N LEU A 96 -7.18 8.55 -17.01
CA LEU A 96 -5.78 8.93 -17.14
C LEU A 96 -5.43 10.12 -16.25
N THR A 97 -4.23 10.08 -15.68
CA THR A 97 -3.63 11.23 -15.02
C THR A 97 -3.02 12.18 -16.07
N PRO A 98 -2.70 13.43 -15.70
CA PRO A 98 -2.00 14.33 -16.62
C PRO A 98 -0.68 13.76 -17.16
N SER A 99 -0.03 12.86 -16.42
CA SER A 99 1.20 12.19 -16.86
C SER A 99 0.95 10.96 -17.74
N GLY A 100 -0.31 10.62 -18.02
CA GLY A 100 -0.68 9.53 -18.94
C GLY A 100 -0.79 8.15 -18.31
N SER A 101 -0.74 8.03 -16.98
CA SER A 101 -0.97 6.74 -16.31
C SER A 101 -2.41 6.61 -15.86
N LEU A 102 -2.86 5.37 -15.61
CA LEU A 102 -4.17 5.12 -15.01
C LEU A 102 -4.15 5.60 -13.55
N GLN A 103 -5.22 6.25 -13.12
CA GLN A 103 -5.32 6.76 -11.74
C GLN A 103 -5.13 5.66 -10.70
N ILE A 104 -5.67 4.47 -10.95
CA ILE A 104 -5.52 3.34 -10.03
C ILE A 104 -4.05 2.89 -9.91
N ILE A 105 -3.29 2.95 -10.98
CA ILE A 105 -1.85 2.64 -10.95
C ILE A 105 -1.10 3.72 -10.19
N SER A 106 -1.44 4.98 -10.40
CA SER A 106 -0.89 6.11 -9.63
C SER A 106 -1.16 5.96 -8.14
N PHE A 107 -2.36 5.52 -7.78
CA PHE A 107 -2.74 5.21 -6.40
C PHE A 107 -1.86 4.09 -5.81
N LEU A 108 -1.70 2.98 -6.54
CA LEU A 108 -0.88 1.85 -6.08
C LEU A 108 0.58 2.25 -5.88
N GLU A 109 1.12 3.09 -6.77
CA GLU A 109 2.47 3.64 -6.63
C GLU A 109 2.60 4.51 -5.40
N ALA A 110 1.59 5.35 -5.12
CA ALA A 110 1.57 6.20 -3.93
C ALA A 110 1.54 5.38 -2.64
N VAL A 111 0.72 4.33 -2.60
CA VAL A 111 0.64 3.40 -1.46
C VAL A 111 1.98 2.69 -1.26
N SER A 112 2.60 2.22 -2.34
CA SER A 112 3.90 1.55 -2.29
C SER A 112 4.99 2.47 -1.73
N ARG A 113 5.00 3.75 -2.13
CA ARG A 113 5.92 4.75 -1.58
C ARG A 113 5.67 4.97 -0.09
N GLN A 114 4.42 5.04 0.32
CA GLN A 114 4.05 5.21 1.73
C GLN A 114 4.49 4.01 2.57
N ILE A 115 4.29 2.80 2.06
CA ILE A 115 4.72 1.56 2.72
C ILE A 115 6.23 1.56 2.91
N ARG A 116 7.00 1.90 1.88
CA ARG A 116 8.47 1.96 1.96
C ARG A 116 8.93 2.95 3.02
N ARG A 117 8.32 4.13 3.09
CA ARG A 117 8.64 5.14 4.11
C ARG A 117 8.36 4.62 5.52
N GLU A 118 7.23 3.97 5.71
CA GLU A 118 6.86 3.40 7.02
C GLU A 118 7.79 2.25 7.42
N MET A 119 8.15 1.39 6.48
CA MET A 119 9.10 0.30 6.72
C MET A 119 10.49 0.82 7.05
N ASP A 120 10.97 1.82 6.32
CA ASP A 120 12.26 2.45 6.58
C ASP A 120 12.29 3.11 7.96
N ALA A 121 11.22 3.80 8.33
CA ALA A 121 11.09 4.42 9.65
C ALA A 121 11.07 3.36 10.76
N ALA A 122 10.35 2.25 10.57
CA ALA A 122 10.29 1.14 11.52
C ALA A 122 11.66 0.47 11.68
N THR A 123 12.36 0.25 10.56
CA THR A 123 13.72 -0.31 10.55
C THR A 123 14.70 0.60 11.26
N ALA A 124 14.65 1.90 10.99
CA ALA A 124 15.49 2.88 11.66
C ALA A 124 15.24 2.91 13.17
N ALA A 125 13.96 2.85 13.58
CA ALA A 125 13.61 2.80 15.00
C ALA A 125 14.11 1.52 15.67
N ALA A 126 14.01 0.38 15.00
CA ALA A 126 14.52 -0.90 15.50
C ALA A 126 16.05 -0.88 15.63
N GLN A 127 16.75 -0.34 14.64
CA GLN A 127 18.20 -0.17 14.66
C GLN A 127 18.63 0.76 15.79
N LYS A 128 17.91 1.84 16.02
CA LYS A 128 18.17 2.77 17.13
C LYS A 128 18.02 2.08 18.49
N ARG A 129 17.02 1.25 18.66
CA ARG A 129 16.83 0.47 19.89
C ARG A 129 17.97 -0.53 20.11
N GLN A 130 18.38 -1.23 19.04
CA GLN A 130 19.51 -2.14 19.08
C GLN A 130 20.81 -1.41 19.41
N ALA A 131 21.05 -0.26 18.79
CA ALA A 131 22.25 0.55 19.06
C ALA A 131 22.29 1.00 20.52
N LYS A 132 21.16 1.46 21.07
CA LYS A 132 21.08 1.81 22.49
C LYS A 132 21.35 0.62 23.40
N TYR A 133 20.82 -0.53 23.06
CA TYR A 133 21.02 -1.76 23.83
C TYR A 133 22.49 -2.20 23.80
N LEU A 134 23.09 -2.23 22.62
CA LEU A 134 24.52 -2.58 22.45
C LEU A 134 25.43 -1.56 23.12
N ASP A 135 25.13 -0.28 23.04
CA ASP A 135 25.89 0.79 23.66
C ASP A 135 25.85 0.68 25.20
N LYS A 136 24.73 0.27 25.75
CA LYS A 136 24.57 0.02 27.18
C LYS A 136 25.49 -1.10 27.66
N TYR A 137 25.69 -2.15 26.85
CA TYR A 137 26.62 -3.25 27.17
C TYR A 137 28.08 -2.87 26.89
N SER A 138 28.33 -2.20 25.75
CA SER A 138 29.68 -1.77 25.35
C SER A 138 30.23 -0.67 26.26
N GLY A 139 29.38 0.23 26.76
CA GLY A 139 29.75 1.30 27.66
C GLY A 139 30.35 0.81 28.97
N GLY A 140 29.86 -0.31 29.50
CA GLY A 140 30.44 -0.94 30.69
C GLY A 140 31.83 -1.51 30.46
N GLN A 141 32.05 -2.13 29.32
CA GLN A 141 33.35 -2.70 28.94
C GLN A 141 34.38 -1.63 28.60
N ARG A 142 33.99 -0.55 27.94
CA ARG A 142 34.88 0.60 27.63
C ARG A 142 35.35 1.28 28.91
N ARG A 143 34.50 1.45 29.89
CA ARG A 143 34.86 2.01 31.21
C ARG A 143 35.87 1.14 31.96
N LYS A 144 35.70 -0.19 31.89
CA LYS A 144 36.68 -1.14 32.47
C LYS A 144 38.02 -1.09 31.79
N LYS A 145 38.07 -0.94 30.46
CA LYS A 145 39.34 -0.81 29.69
C LYS A 145 40.07 0.51 29.97
N ARG A 146 39.33 1.59 30.25
CA ARG A 146 39.95 2.89 30.58
C ARG A 146 40.50 2.96 32.00
N ARG A 147 40.05 2.10 32.90
CA ARG A 147 40.48 2.05 34.30
C ARG A 147 41.68 1.10 34.55
N SER A 148 41.99 0.29 33.56
CA SER A 148 43.13 -0.65 33.67
C SER A 148 44.47 -0.01 33.18
#